data_f11f65df8be4d2e2e907e4f940f920df
#
_entry.id   f11f65df8be4d2e2e907e4f940f920df
#
_cell.length_a   1.000
_cell.length_b   1.000
_cell.length_c   1.000
_cell.angle_alpha   90.00
_cell.angle_beta   90.00
_cell.angle_gamma   90.00
#
_symmetry.space_group_name_H-M   'P 1'
#
loop_
_entity.id
_entity.type
_entity.pdbx_description
1 polymer ?
#
loop_
_entity_poly.entity_id
_entity_poly.type
_entity_poly.pdbx_seq_one_letter_code
_entity_poly.pdbx_strand_id
1 'polypeptide(L)'
;HMGYTSRNRVEMVRGGRKFFSRLLQLIEEANHSVHLQFYIFIDDDTGNTVIRSLQAAAARGVAVFLHLDAYASRELSQKSVDELRESGVQVKWFEPLFKSRHFYFGRRLHHKAVVVDGFRCMVGGINICDRYNDLPGDPAWLDMAVYCEGEAAYIVYHICRQMWPEKIRQPALAWKEIDDACSSIPQTDWKEVRVRQNDW
;
A
#
# COMPACT_ATOMS: atom_id res chain seq x y z
N HIS A 1 -3.23 -22.43 -5.47
CA HIS A 1 -1.80 -22.13 -5.31
C HIS A 1 -1.38 -21.13 -6.39
N MET A 2 -1.14 -19.88 -5.99
CA MET A 2 -0.50 -18.93 -6.89
C MET A 2 0.95 -19.39 -7.14
N GLY A 3 1.29 -19.63 -8.40
CA GLY A 3 2.63 -20.05 -8.82
C GLY A 3 3.65 -18.92 -8.81
N TYR A 4 4.81 -19.18 -9.37
CA TYR A 4 5.80 -18.14 -9.67
C TYR A 4 5.36 -17.33 -10.88
N THR A 5 5.65 -16.03 -10.86
CA THR A 5 5.59 -15.13 -12.01
C THR A 5 7.00 -14.76 -12.42
N SER A 6 7.26 -14.52 -13.70
CA SER A 6 8.62 -14.34 -14.21
C SER A 6 8.92 -12.95 -14.75
N ARG A 7 7.91 -12.22 -15.21
CA ARG A 7 8.08 -10.88 -15.78
C ARG A 7 7.97 -9.81 -14.70
N ASN A 8 8.99 -9.76 -13.82
CA ASN A 8 9.04 -8.79 -12.73
C ASN A 8 10.42 -8.15 -12.67
N ARG A 9 10.44 -6.84 -12.40
CA ARG A 9 11.63 -6.14 -11.93
C ARG A 9 11.53 -5.98 -10.42
N VAL A 10 12.61 -6.31 -9.70
CA VAL A 10 12.63 -6.32 -8.24
C VAL A 10 13.82 -5.50 -7.74
N GLU A 11 13.58 -4.66 -6.75
CA GLU A 11 14.58 -3.81 -6.12
C GLU A 11 14.40 -3.81 -4.60
N MET A 12 15.49 -3.93 -3.86
CA MET A 12 15.48 -3.77 -2.41
C MET A 12 15.49 -2.29 -2.04
N VAL A 13 14.54 -1.89 -1.20
CA VAL A 13 14.41 -0.52 -0.68
C VAL A 13 14.78 -0.53 0.79
N ARG A 14 16.00 -0.07 1.12
CA ARG A 14 16.55 -0.06 2.48
C ARG A 14 16.38 1.32 3.12
N GLY A 15 15.76 1.32 4.30
CA GLY A 15 15.62 2.51 5.13
C GLY A 15 14.45 3.42 4.73
N GLY A 16 14.08 4.26 5.68
CA GLY A 16 12.89 5.11 5.56
C GLY A 16 13.00 6.15 4.47
N ARG A 17 14.14 6.83 4.33
CA ARG A 17 14.31 7.87 3.32
C ARG A 17 14.00 7.36 1.90
N LYS A 18 14.58 6.23 1.53
CA LYS A 18 14.34 5.63 0.20
C LYS A 18 12.91 5.13 0.07
N PHE A 19 12.36 4.51 1.13
CA PHE A 19 10.99 4.02 1.14
C PHE A 19 9.98 5.16 0.94
N PHE A 20 10.02 6.21 1.75
CA PHE A 20 9.07 7.30 1.65
C PHE A 20 9.23 8.11 0.38
N SER A 21 10.46 8.32 -0.10
CA SER A 21 10.70 8.93 -1.41
C SER A 21 10.04 8.12 -2.54
N ARG A 22 10.20 6.81 -2.54
CA ARG A 22 9.57 5.94 -3.54
C ARG A 22 8.06 5.88 -3.38
N LEU A 23 7.55 5.83 -2.14
CA LEU A 23 6.11 5.83 -1.87
C LEU A 23 5.44 7.08 -2.44
N LEU A 24 5.98 8.25 -2.14
CA LEU A 24 5.46 9.53 -2.65
C LEU A 24 5.52 9.59 -4.18
N GLN A 25 6.61 9.15 -4.79
CA GLN A 25 6.75 9.08 -6.24
C GLN A 25 5.68 8.16 -6.86
N LEU A 26 5.47 6.97 -6.31
CA LEU A 26 4.46 6.04 -6.81
C LEU A 26 3.04 6.63 -6.75
N ILE A 27 2.70 7.32 -5.65
CA ILE A 27 1.39 7.96 -5.49
C ILE A 27 1.26 9.13 -6.48
N GLU A 28 2.30 9.93 -6.67
CA GLU A 28 2.30 11.06 -7.61
C GLU A 28 2.14 10.60 -9.06
N GLU A 29 2.75 9.49 -9.43
CA GLU A 29 2.71 8.92 -10.78
C GLU A 29 1.46 8.04 -11.05
N ALA A 30 0.61 7.84 -10.05
CA ALA A 30 -0.59 7.02 -10.20
C ALA A 30 -1.59 7.62 -11.18
N ASN A 31 -2.15 6.78 -12.06
CA ASN A 31 -3.14 7.18 -13.07
C ASN A 31 -4.53 6.58 -12.83
N HIS A 32 -4.62 5.38 -12.24
CA HIS A 32 -5.87 4.64 -12.09
C HIS A 32 -6.25 4.37 -10.65
N SER A 33 -5.33 3.75 -9.90
CA SER A 33 -5.62 3.35 -8.53
C SER A 33 -4.40 3.29 -7.64
N VAL A 34 -4.62 3.57 -6.36
CA VAL A 34 -3.64 3.38 -5.27
C VAL A 34 -4.31 2.61 -4.16
N HIS A 35 -3.74 1.46 -3.79
CA HIS A 35 -4.13 0.70 -2.61
C HIS A 35 -3.00 0.73 -1.59
N LEU A 36 -3.30 1.18 -0.38
CA LEU A 36 -2.41 1.08 0.77
C LEU A 36 -3.02 0.16 1.82
N GLN A 37 -2.22 -0.78 2.32
CA GLN A 37 -2.54 -1.59 3.49
C GLN A 37 -1.41 -1.45 4.50
N PHE A 38 -1.68 -0.86 5.65
CA PHE A 38 -0.67 -0.61 6.66
C PHE A 38 -1.15 -0.97 8.07
N TYR A 39 -0.23 -1.51 8.85
CA TYR A 39 -0.46 -1.82 10.25
C TYR A 39 -0.49 -0.55 11.09
N ILE A 40 0.55 0.30 10.99
CA ILE A 40 0.64 1.59 11.68
C ILE A 40 0.64 2.72 10.67
N PHE A 41 -0.28 3.67 10.85
CA PHE A 41 -0.31 4.95 10.19
C PHE A 41 -0.63 6.03 11.22
N ILE A 42 0.26 6.99 11.40
CA ILE A 42 0.13 8.10 12.35
C ILE A 42 0.22 9.41 11.57
N ASP A 43 -0.57 10.41 11.93
CA ASP A 43 -0.56 11.74 11.32
C ASP A 43 0.48 12.68 11.95
N ASP A 44 1.69 12.14 12.14
CA ASP A 44 2.91 12.90 12.41
C ASP A 44 3.43 13.58 11.11
N ASP A 45 4.63 14.14 11.11
CA ASP A 45 5.16 14.86 9.94
C ASP A 45 5.23 13.97 8.70
N THR A 46 5.73 12.75 8.86
CA THR A 46 5.79 11.74 7.78
C THR A 46 4.39 11.34 7.31
N GLY A 47 3.50 11.00 8.24
CA GLY A 47 2.13 10.62 7.92
C GLY A 47 1.36 11.74 7.24
N ASN A 48 1.49 12.97 7.69
CA ASN A 48 0.85 14.13 7.07
C ASN A 48 1.35 14.37 5.64
N THR A 49 2.62 14.09 5.37
CA THR A 49 3.17 14.17 4.00
C THR A 49 2.52 13.13 3.09
N VAL A 50 2.34 11.90 3.58
CA VAL A 50 1.64 10.83 2.83
C VAL A 50 0.15 11.19 2.66
N ILE A 51 -0.52 11.70 3.69
CA ILE A 51 -1.93 12.15 3.60
C ILE A 51 -2.10 13.16 2.47
N ARG A 52 -1.27 14.20 2.41
CA ARG A 52 -1.33 15.20 1.34
C ARG A 52 -1.14 14.59 -0.05
N SER A 53 -0.24 13.63 -0.18
CA SER A 53 0.00 12.90 -1.44
C SER A 53 -1.23 12.10 -1.88
N LEU A 54 -1.89 11.40 -0.94
CA LEU A 54 -3.12 10.65 -1.21
C LEU A 54 -4.28 11.57 -1.62
N GLN A 55 -4.43 12.69 -0.94
CA GLN A 55 -5.44 13.71 -1.28
C GLN A 55 -5.19 14.28 -2.68
N ALA A 56 -3.94 14.59 -3.03
CA ALA A 56 -3.57 15.06 -4.36
C ALA A 56 -3.86 14.02 -5.45
N ALA A 57 -3.63 12.73 -5.20
CA ALA A 57 -3.97 11.67 -6.11
C ALA A 57 -5.48 11.57 -6.32
N ALA A 58 -6.27 11.62 -5.24
CA ALA A 58 -7.73 11.63 -5.32
C ALA A 58 -8.25 12.84 -6.11
N ALA A 59 -7.67 14.02 -5.92
CA ALA A 59 -8.02 15.23 -6.66
C ALA A 59 -7.75 15.12 -8.17
N ARG A 60 -6.78 14.30 -8.58
CA ARG A 60 -6.54 13.97 -10.00
C ARG A 60 -7.50 12.94 -10.58
N GLY A 61 -8.40 12.39 -9.77
CA GLY A 61 -9.35 11.35 -10.19
C GLY A 61 -8.83 9.92 -10.01
N VAL A 62 -7.70 9.73 -9.33
CA VAL A 62 -7.19 8.41 -8.98
C VAL A 62 -8.06 7.80 -7.88
N ALA A 63 -8.43 6.53 -8.02
CA ALA A 63 -9.14 5.80 -6.98
C ALA A 63 -8.18 5.40 -5.87
N VAL A 64 -8.33 5.97 -4.68
CA VAL A 64 -7.41 5.77 -3.55
C VAL A 64 -8.10 5.01 -2.43
N PHE A 65 -7.48 3.91 -2.01
CA PHE A 65 -7.99 2.99 -0.99
C PHE A 65 -6.96 2.83 0.12
N LEU A 66 -7.32 3.25 1.33
CA LEU A 66 -6.49 3.16 2.52
C LEU A 66 -7.11 2.19 3.52
N HIS A 67 -6.48 1.06 3.75
CA HIS A 67 -6.92 0.01 4.67
C HIS A 67 -5.93 -0.11 5.82
N LEU A 68 -6.37 0.16 7.03
CA LEU A 68 -5.54 0.29 8.23
C LEU A 68 -6.00 -0.65 9.34
N ASP A 69 -5.06 -1.16 10.12
CA ASP A 69 -5.38 -1.85 11.36
C ASP A 69 -5.93 -0.85 12.39
N ALA A 70 -7.12 -1.13 12.91
CA ALA A 70 -7.81 -0.19 13.79
C ALA A 70 -7.10 0.03 15.14
N TYR A 71 -6.46 -1.01 15.67
CA TYR A 71 -5.75 -0.89 16.94
C TYR A 71 -4.37 -0.25 16.79
N ALA A 72 -3.60 -0.71 15.84
CA ALA A 72 -2.24 -0.23 15.63
C ALA A 72 -2.19 1.21 15.11
N SER A 73 -3.22 1.61 14.33
CA SER A 73 -3.34 2.98 13.79
C SER A 73 -4.29 3.88 14.62
N ARG A 74 -4.51 3.57 15.90
CA ARG A 74 -5.40 4.35 16.78
C ARG A 74 -4.95 5.78 17.03
N GLU A 75 -3.67 6.06 16.79
CA GLU A 75 -3.10 7.41 16.91
C GLU A 75 -3.37 8.30 15.68
N LEU A 76 -3.85 7.73 14.57
CA LEU A 76 -4.34 8.52 13.45
C LEU A 76 -5.62 9.25 13.87
N SER A 77 -5.61 10.59 13.84
CA SER A 77 -6.73 11.39 14.32
C SER A 77 -7.98 11.22 13.46
N GLN A 78 -9.15 11.31 14.08
CA GLN A 78 -10.43 11.30 13.35
C GLN A 78 -10.51 12.45 12.36
N LYS A 79 -9.94 13.62 12.70
CA LYS A 79 -9.84 14.77 11.80
C LYS A 79 -9.14 14.40 10.50
N SER A 80 -7.97 13.78 10.58
CA SER A 80 -7.21 13.35 9.38
C SER A 80 -7.98 12.32 8.55
N VAL A 81 -8.70 11.40 9.20
CA VAL A 81 -9.56 10.42 8.50
C VAL A 81 -10.70 11.12 7.78
N ASP A 82 -11.36 12.09 8.41
CA ASP A 82 -12.47 12.84 7.81
C ASP A 82 -11.96 13.68 6.62
N GLU A 83 -10.85 14.37 6.74
CA GLU A 83 -10.20 15.13 5.67
C GLU A 83 -9.82 14.22 4.47
N LEU A 84 -9.29 13.03 4.72
CA LEU A 84 -9.03 12.04 3.67
C LEU A 84 -10.32 11.65 2.93
N ARG A 85 -11.37 11.33 3.66
CA ARG A 85 -12.67 10.94 3.08
C ARG A 85 -13.32 12.08 2.29
N GLU A 86 -13.27 13.29 2.80
CA GLU A 86 -13.76 14.50 2.10
C GLU A 86 -13.01 14.75 0.80
N SER A 87 -11.72 14.40 0.75
CA SER A 87 -10.89 14.46 -0.47
C SER A 87 -11.19 13.34 -1.48
N GLY A 88 -12.04 12.37 -1.14
CA GLY A 88 -12.39 11.23 -2.00
C GLY A 88 -11.58 9.96 -1.76
N VAL A 89 -10.72 9.93 -0.74
CA VAL A 89 -10.01 8.73 -0.34
C VAL A 89 -10.94 7.77 0.40
N GLN A 90 -10.99 6.52 -0.02
CA GLN A 90 -11.71 5.47 0.70
C GLN A 90 -10.87 5.00 1.89
N VAL A 91 -11.39 5.14 3.12
CA VAL A 91 -10.69 4.70 4.34
C VAL A 91 -11.48 3.59 5.01
N LYS A 92 -10.83 2.45 5.22
CA LYS A 92 -11.40 1.28 5.89
C LYS A 92 -10.52 0.85 7.06
N TRP A 93 -11.17 0.46 8.15
CA TRP A 93 -10.53 -0.12 9.33
C TRP A 93 -10.65 -1.64 9.31
N PHE A 94 -9.55 -2.31 9.57
CA PHE A 94 -9.51 -3.75 9.81
C PHE A 94 -9.77 -4.03 11.28
N GLU A 95 -10.74 -4.90 11.57
CA GLU A 95 -11.13 -5.36 12.91
C GLU A 95 -11.27 -4.20 13.93
N PRO A 96 -12.24 -3.27 13.75
CA PRO A 96 -12.50 -2.25 14.73
C PRO A 96 -12.91 -2.88 16.06
N LEU A 97 -12.27 -2.47 17.16
CA LEU A 97 -12.32 -3.08 18.51
C LEU A 97 -13.73 -3.29 19.10
N PHE A 98 -14.77 -2.62 18.56
CA PHE A 98 -16.11 -2.61 19.14
C PHE A 98 -17.21 -3.19 18.23
N LYS A 99 -16.87 -3.78 17.09
CA LYS A 99 -17.87 -4.29 16.14
C LYS A 99 -18.03 -5.81 16.10
N SER A 100 -17.15 -6.59 16.71
CA SER A 100 -17.31 -8.04 16.80
C SER A 100 -17.85 -8.44 18.19
N ARG A 101 -18.91 -9.22 18.21
CA ARG A 101 -19.45 -9.85 19.42
C ARG A 101 -18.50 -10.87 20.07
N HIS A 102 -17.36 -11.12 19.45
CA HIS A 102 -16.33 -12.03 19.93
C HIS A 102 -15.01 -11.25 20.01
N PHE A 103 -14.48 -11.14 21.21
CA PHE A 103 -13.15 -10.59 21.46
C PHE A 103 -12.06 -11.49 20.84
N TYR A 104 -11.84 -11.37 19.54
CA TYR A 104 -10.68 -11.99 18.89
C TYR A 104 -9.48 -11.04 18.94
N PHE A 105 -8.69 -11.16 19.99
CA PHE A 105 -7.38 -10.47 20.10
C PHE A 105 -6.34 -10.95 19.08
N GLY A 106 -6.69 -11.86 18.17
CA GLY A 106 -5.72 -12.59 17.36
C GLY A 106 -5.51 -12.11 15.94
N ARG A 107 -6.49 -11.48 15.31
CA ARG A 107 -6.36 -11.06 13.91
C ARG A 107 -5.97 -9.61 13.79
N ARG A 108 -4.84 -9.35 13.11
CA ARG A 108 -4.33 -8.01 12.82
C ARG A 108 -3.96 -7.87 11.36
N LEU A 109 -4.21 -6.70 10.77
CA LEU A 109 -3.72 -6.36 9.44
C LEU A 109 -2.23 -6.00 9.54
N HIS A 110 -1.39 -7.00 9.59
CA HIS A 110 0.06 -6.79 9.71
C HIS A 110 0.75 -6.45 8.38
N HIS A 111 -0.02 -6.26 7.31
CA HIS A 111 0.51 -5.87 6.01
C HIS A 111 1.10 -4.47 6.05
N LYS A 112 2.13 -4.24 5.26
CA LYS A 112 2.69 -2.95 4.92
C LYS A 112 2.96 -3.01 3.43
N ALA A 113 1.95 -2.65 2.67
CA ALA A 113 1.94 -2.77 1.22
C ALA A 113 1.30 -1.57 0.55
N VAL A 114 1.86 -1.17 -0.56
CA VAL A 114 1.27 -0.25 -1.51
C VAL A 114 1.28 -0.88 -2.88
N VAL A 115 0.21 -0.73 -3.65
CA VAL A 115 0.18 -1.10 -5.06
C VAL A 115 -0.48 0.02 -5.86
N VAL A 116 0.16 0.39 -6.95
CA VAL A 116 -0.24 1.48 -7.83
C VAL A 116 -0.49 0.94 -9.23
N ASP A 117 -1.68 1.27 -9.76
CA ASP A 117 -2.12 0.90 -11.11
C ASP A 117 -2.00 -0.61 -11.42
N GLY A 118 -2.02 -1.44 -10.38
CA GLY A 118 -1.90 -2.90 -10.50
C GLY A 118 -0.57 -3.40 -11.06
N PHE A 119 0.41 -2.52 -11.27
CA PHE A 119 1.66 -2.84 -11.95
C PHE A 119 2.91 -2.61 -11.10
N ARG A 120 2.87 -1.68 -10.15
CA ARG A 120 4.00 -1.35 -9.26
C ARG A 120 3.58 -1.51 -7.81
N CYS A 121 4.41 -2.16 -7.00
CA CYS A 121 4.13 -2.31 -5.59
C CYS A 121 5.39 -2.20 -4.72
N MET A 122 5.19 -1.91 -3.44
CA MET A 122 6.17 -2.15 -2.39
C MET A 122 5.52 -2.97 -1.27
N VAL A 123 6.25 -3.94 -0.75
CA VAL A 123 5.83 -4.77 0.37
C VAL A 123 7.01 -4.90 1.33
N GLY A 124 6.79 -4.71 2.63
CA GLY A 124 7.90 -4.82 3.58
C GLY A 124 7.52 -4.62 5.04
N GLY A 125 8.49 -4.19 5.84
CA GLY A 125 8.35 -3.98 7.28
C GLY A 125 8.05 -2.54 7.69
N ILE A 126 8.22 -1.55 6.80
CA ILE A 126 8.15 -0.12 7.12
C ILE A 126 6.70 0.35 7.27
N ASN A 127 6.38 0.93 8.43
CA ASN A 127 5.10 1.60 8.69
C ASN A 127 5.16 3.10 8.36
N ILE A 128 4.00 3.77 8.34
CA ILE A 128 3.90 5.19 8.02
C ILE A 128 3.86 6.01 9.31
N CYS A 129 5.03 6.36 9.80
CA CYS A 129 5.23 7.30 10.90
C CYS A 129 6.70 7.74 10.96
N ASP A 130 6.98 8.81 11.72
CA ASP A 130 8.31 9.42 11.84
C ASP A 130 9.38 8.42 12.28
N ARG A 131 9.01 7.48 13.16
CA ARG A 131 9.88 6.43 13.70
C ARG A 131 10.55 5.56 12.64
N TYR A 132 9.92 5.42 11.46
CA TYR A 132 10.45 4.66 10.32
C TYR A 132 11.07 5.55 9.24
N ASN A 133 11.04 6.89 9.39
CA ASN A 133 11.63 7.82 8.45
C ASN A 133 12.95 8.37 8.99
N ASP A 134 13.95 8.57 8.13
CA ASP A 134 15.22 9.19 8.48
C ASP A 134 15.05 10.71 8.56
N LEU A 135 14.66 11.22 9.71
CA LEU A 135 14.54 12.63 9.98
C LEU A 135 15.87 13.23 10.46
N PRO A 136 16.15 14.52 10.20
CA PRO A 136 17.36 15.17 10.70
C PRO A 136 17.46 15.08 12.23
N GLY A 137 18.54 14.45 12.71
CA GLY A 137 18.79 14.27 14.15
C GLY A 137 18.01 13.14 14.83
N ASP A 138 17.15 12.43 14.11
CA ASP A 138 16.37 11.30 14.62
C ASP A 138 16.47 10.12 13.63
N PRO A 139 17.49 9.25 13.76
CA PRO A 139 17.67 8.12 12.87
C PRO A 139 16.53 7.12 13.01
N ALA A 140 16.01 6.67 11.88
CA ALA A 140 14.92 5.71 11.82
C ALA A 140 15.32 4.32 12.35
N TRP A 141 14.33 3.56 12.76
CA TRP A 141 14.48 2.12 12.90
C TRP A 141 14.80 1.49 11.55
N LEU A 142 15.87 0.69 11.54
CA LEU A 142 16.29 0.02 10.31
C LEU A 142 15.24 -1.02 9.89
N ASP A 143 14.64 -0.80 8.76
CA ASP A 143 13.73 -1.74 8.12
C ASP A 143 13.85 -1.64 6.60
N MET A 144 13.19 -2.52 5.89
CA MET A 144 13.28 -2.57 4.43
C MET A 144 11.95 -2.97 3.79
N ALA A 145 11.87 -2.68 2.50
CA ALA A 145 10.80 -3.14 1.63
C ALA A 145 11.37 -3.70 0.33
N VAL A 146 10.55 -4.44 -0.38
CA VAL A 146 10.80 -4.87 -1.75
C VAL A 146 9.91 -4.05 -2.67
N TYR A 147 10.52 -3.35 -3.61
CA TYR A 147 9.83 -2.77 -4.73
C TYR A 147 9.75 -3.80 -5.85
N CYS A 148 8.58 -3.93 -6.45
CA CYS A 148 8.35 -4.82 -7.57
C CYS A 148 7.43 -4.17 -8.59
N GLU A 149 7.81 -4.25 -9.86
CA GLU A 149 6.92 -3.96 -10.98
C GLU A 149 6.75 -5.20 -11.85
N GLY A 150 5.55 -5.43 -12.35
CA GLY A 150 5.21 -6.54 -13.20
C GLY A 150 4.08 -7.43 -12.66
N GLU A 151 4.10 -8.69 -13.03
CA GLU A 151 3.03 -9.67 -12.75
C GLU A 151 2.77 -9.87 -11.25
N ALA A 152 3.83 -9.85 -10.43
CA ALA A 152 3.67 -10.01 -8.98
C ALA A 152 2.93 -8.82 -8.34
N ALA A 153 3.13 -7.60 -8.84
CA ALA A 153 2.37 -6.43 -8.39
C ALA A 153 0.87 -6.57 -8.71
N TYR A 154 0.52 -7.18 -9.82
CA TYR A 154 -0.88 -7.46 -10.15
C TYR A 154 -1.52 -8.46 -9.19
N ILE A 155 -0.76 -9.45 -8.71
CA ILE A 155 -1.24 -10.36 -7.64
C ILE A 155 -1.48 -9.57 -6.34
N VAL A 156 -0.55 -8.71 -5.95
CA VAL A 156 -0.73 -7.84 -4.76
C VAL A 156 -1.95 -6.93 -4.92
N TYR A 157 -2.18 -6.39 -6.11
CA TYR A 157 -3.38 -5.60 -6.42
C TYR A 157 -4.67 -6.40 -6.17
N HIS A 158 -4.76 -7.64 -6.63
CA HIS A 158 -5.93 -8.49 -6.39
C HIS A 158 -6.12 -8.80 -4.91
N ILE A 159 -5.05 -9.08 -4.17
CA ILE A 159 -5.11 -9.28 -2.71
C ILE A 159 -5.69 -8.04 -2.02
N CYS A 160 -5.18 -6.86 -2.35
CA CYS A 160 -5.68 -5.61 -1.79
C CYS A 160 -7.14 -5.36 -2.16
N ARG A 161 -7.49 -5.59 -3.43
CA ARG A 161 -8.84 -5.36 -3.94
C ARG A 161 -9.88 -6.25 -3.27
N GLN A 162 -9.58 -7.52 -3.06
CA GLN A 162 -10.49 -8.49 -2.43
C GLN A 162 -10.80 -8.15 -0.96
N MET A 163 -9.96 -7.35 -0.32
CA MET A 163 -10.20 -6.89 1.04
C MET A 163 -11.31 -5.82 1.14
N TRP A 164 -11.80 -5.30 0.02
CA TRP A 164 -12.86 -4.29 -0.02
C TRP A 164 -14.21 -4.91 -0.37
N PRO A 165 -15.33 -4.40 0.23
CA PRO A 165 -16.67 -4.88 -0.11
C PRO A 165 -16.98 -4.66 -1.61
N GLU A 166 -17.71 -5.60 -2.23
CA GLU A 166 -18.10 -5.53 -3.65
C GLU A 166 -18.87 -4.26 -4.00
N LYS A 167 -19.63 -3.70 -3.05
CA LYS A 167 -20.37 -2.45 -3.24
C LYS A 167 -19.47 -1.22 -3.45
N ILE A 168 -18.21 -1.29 -3.07
CA ILE A 168 -17.24 -0.24 -3.30
C ILE A 168 -16.74 -0.36 -4.74
N ARG A 169 -17.09 0.67 -5.56
CA ARG A 169 -16.64 0.70 -6.95
C ARG A 169 -15.11 0.80 -7.01
N GLN A 170 -14.49 -0.16 -7.64
CA GLN A 170 -13.05 -0.18 -7.88
C GLN A 170 -12.80 -0.21 -9.38
N PRO A 171 -11.83 0.56 -9.90
CA PRO A 171 -11.42 0.45 -11.29
C PRO A 171 -11.04 -1.00 -11.60
N ALA A 172 -11.57 -1.54 -12.67
CA ALA A 172 -11.15 -2.83 -13.18
C ALA A 172 -9.95 -2.60 -14.10
N LEU A 173 -8.79 -3.10 -13.72
CA LEU A 173 -7.62 -3.15 -14.59
C LEU A 173 -7.69 -4.45 -15.39
N ALA A 174 -7.73 -4.34 -16.71
CA ALA A 174 -7.72 -5.50 -17.58
C ALA A 174 -6.32 -6.13 -17.58
N TRP A 175 -6.26 -7.47 -17.57
CA TRP A 175 -4.98 -8.18 -17.69
C TRP A 175 -4.17 -7.73 -18.89
N LYS A 176 -4.82 -7.39 -20.00
CA LYS A 176 -4.13 -6.91 -21.21
C LYS A 176 -3.28 -5.67 -20.94
N GLU A 177 -3.77 -4.73 -20.16
CA GLU A 177 -3.01 -3.51 -19.81
C GLU A 177 -1.76 -3.85 -18.98
N ILE A 178 -1.89 -4.80 -18.07
CA ILE A 178 -0.77 -5.30 -17.27
C ILE A 178 0.20 -6.10 -18.12
N ASP A 179 -0.30 -6.93 -19.03
CA ASP A 179 0.50 -7.72 -19.94
C ASP A 179 1.33 -6.83 -20.88
N ASP A 180 0.73 -5.79 -21.42
CA ASP A 180 1.40 -4.78 -22.24
C ASP A 180 2.50 -4.06 -21.43
N ALA A 181 2.19 -3.66 -20.18
CA ALA A 181 3.15 -3.03 -19.29
C ALA A 181 4.31 -3.98 -18.91
N CYS A 182 4.03 -5.24 -18.62
CA CYS A 182 5.07 -6.26 -18.35
C CYS A 182 6.01 -6.46 -19.54
N SER A 183 5.49 -6.33 -20.75
CA SER A 183 6.28 -6.45 -21.96
C SER A 183 7.28 -5.30 -22.14
N SER A 184 7.11 -4.18 -21.43
CA SER A 184 8.05 -3.07 -21.42
C SER A 184 9.27 -3.30 -20.51
N ILE A 185 9.20 -4.29 -19.61
CA ILE A 185 10.33 -4.66 -18.74
C ILE A 185 11.35 -5.42 -19.56
N PRO A 186 12.62 -4.95 -19.65
CA PRO A 186 13.65 -5.68 -20.35
C PRO A 186 13.79 -7.11 -19.82
N GLN A 187 13.91 -8.09 -20.72
CA GLN A 187 14.02 -9.50 -20.32
C GLN A 187 15.25 -9.77 -19.43
N THR A 188 16.31 -8.97 -19.56
CA THR A 188 17.50 -9.04 -18.70
C THR A 188 17.21 -8.72 -17.24
N ASP A 189 16.12 -7.98 -16.96
CA ASP A 189 15.70 -7.57 -15.62
C ASP A 189 14.70 -8.54 -14.99
N TRP A 190 14.19 -9.51 -15.76
CA TRP A 190 13.16 -10.42 -15.28
C TRP A 190 13.64 -11.25 -14.09
N LYS A 191 12.79 -11.29 -13.07
CA LYS A 191 12.97 -12.09 -11.85
C LYS A 191 11.75 -12.95 -11.59
N GLU A 192 12.00 -14.17 -11.14
CA GLU A 192 10.95 -15.04 -10.64
C GLU A 192 10.51 -14.57 -9.25
N VAL A 193 9.20 -14.33 -9.10
CA VAL A 193 8.59 -13.89 -7.85
C VAL A 193 7.40 -14.78 -7.52
N ARG A 194 7.28 -15.16 -6.27
CA ARG A 194 6.10 -15.81 -5.74
C ARG A 194 5.50 -14.98 -4.62
N VAL A 195 4.26 -14.57 -4.79
CA VAL A 195 3.49 -13.90 -3.74
C VAL A 195 2.80 -15.00 -2.90
N ARG A 196 2.97 -14.90 -1.60
CA ARG A 196 2.27 -15.75 -0.63
C ARG A 196 1.49 -14.87 0.34
N GLN A 197 0.25 -15.23 0.56
CA GLN A 197 -0.57 -14.67 1.62
C GLN A 197 -0.77 -15.76 2.67
N ASN A 198 -0.55 -15.44 3.94
CA ASN A 198 -0.88 -16.36 5.01
C ASN A 198 -2.38 -16.38 5.21
N ASP A 199 -2.97 -17.54 5.14
CA ASP A 199 -4.35 -17.77 5.56
C ASP A 199 -4.36 -17.89 7.09
N TRP A 200 -5.12 -17.02 7.75
CA TRP A 200 -5.30 -17.02 9.21
C TRP A 200 -6.61 -17.70 9.58
#